data_9a43144784aad9234a68e7160943b0fe
#
_entry.id   9a43144784aad9234a68e7160943b0fe
#
_cell.length_a   1.000
_cell.length_b   1.000
_cell.length_c   1.000
_cell.angle_alpha   90.00
_cell.angle_beta   90.00
_cell.angle_gamma   90.00
#
_symmetry.space_group_name_H-M   'P 1'
#
loop_
_entity.id
_entity.type
_entity.pdbx_description
1 polymer ?
#
loop_
_entity_poly.entity_id
_entity_poly.type
_entity_poly.pdbx_seq_one_letter_code
_entity_poly.pdbx_strand_id
1 'polypeptide(L)'
;MTGRESGSSWHPCYLEYFQLFNRQSYYQAHDVLEHIWLGTEGAKYFYYKALIQFAGAHVHLQHHHREPDHRIHGRRLQPAARLFRRSVELLESFPRTYEGISLDRIRQTAEHTIQQLTESKFTTNPWSPDRAPQLRGPD
;
A
#
# COMPACT_ATOMS: atom_id res chain seq x y z
N MET A 1 32.33 3.88 3.18
CA MET A 1 31.51 3.71 2.94
C MET A 1 30.69 3.59 3.57
N THR A 2 30.34 3.79 3.73
CA THR A 2 29.63 3.53 4.27
C THR A 2 28.48 3.21 4.00
N GLY A 3 28.14 3.30 4.49
CA GLY A 3 26.90 2.90 4.48
C GLY A 3 26.02 3.30 3.38
N ARG A 4 26.37 4.21 2.71
CA ARG A 4 25.66 4.63 1.69
C ARG A 4 25.42 3.60 0.88
N GLU A 5 26.22 2.92 1.02
CA GLU A 5 26.01 1.79 0.43
C GLU A 5 24.83 1.13 0.96
N SER A 6 24.38 1.46 2.15
CA SER A 6 23.22 0.85 2.70
C SER A 6 22.01 1.16 1.84
N GLY A 7 21.96 2.36 1.25
CA GLY A 7 20.88 2.66 0.34
C GLY A 7 20.90 1.78 -0.87
N SER A 8 22.09 1.46 -1.34
CA SER A 8 22.19 0.62 -2.52
C SER A 8 21.94 -0.84 -2.22
N SER A 9 21.77 -1.21 -0.94
CA SER A 9 21.52 -2.59 -0.59
C SER A 9 20.05 -2.99 -0.75
N TRP A 10 19.19 -2.04 -1.04
CA TRP A 10 17.77 -2.34 -1.22
C TRP A 10 17.54 -2.94 -2.60
N HIS A 11 16.65 -3.93 -2.66
CA HIS A 11 16.32 -4.55 -3.92
C HIS A 11 15.66 -3.50 -4.85
N PRO A 12 16.04 -3.46 -6.14
CA PRO A 12 15.45 -2.46 -7.06
C PRO A 12 13.93 -2.50 -7.12
N CYS A 13 13.32 -3.67 -7.05
CA CYS A 13 11.87 -3.77 -7.06
C CYS A 13 11.24 -3.14 -5.82
N TYR A 14 11.93 -3.25 -4.69
CA TYR A 14 11.47 -2.64 -3.45
C TYR A 14 11.47 -1.11 -3.58
N LEU A 15 12.56 -0.56 -4.10
CA LEU A 15 12.65 0.89 -4.31
C LEU A 15 11.61 1.37 -5.31
N GLU A 16 11.41 0.60 -6.37
CA GLU A 16 10.47 0.98 -7.42
C GLU A 16 9.03 1.00 -6.92
N TYR A 17 8.71 0.14 -5.95
CA TYR A 17 7.38 0.12 -5.35
C TYR A 17 6.97 1.51 -4.86
N PHE A 18 7.87 2.20 -4.14
CA PHE A 18 7.55 3.51 -3.59
C PHE A 18 7.41 4.56 -4.67
N GLN A 19 8.26 4.50 -5.70
CA GLN A 19 8.17 5.44 -6.81
C GLN A 19 6.86 5.28 -7.57
N LEU A 20 6.47 4.04 -7.83
CA LEU A 20 5.23 3.76 -8.54
C LEU A 20 4.02 4.15 -7.70
N PHE A 21 4.04 3.82 -6.40
CA PHE A 21 2.96 4.19 -5.50
C PHE A 21 2.76 5.71 -5.49
N ASN A 22 3.85 6.46 -5.38
CA ASN A 22 3.77 7.91 -5.29
C ASN A 22 3.31 8.56 -6.61
N ARG A 23 3.47 7.87 -7.73
CA ARG A 23 2.95 8.32 -9.01
C ARG A 23 1.53 7.83 -9.26
N GLN A 24 0.92 7.21 -8.25
CA GLN A 24 -0.42 6.66 -8.35
C GLN A 24 -0.53 5.53 -9.38
N SER A 25 0.58 4.86 -9.65
CA SER A 25 0.61 3.66 -10.48
C SER A 25 0.50 2.45 -9.56
N TYR A 26 -0.65 2.33 -8.89
CA TYR A 26 -0.84 1.37 -7.81
C TYR A 26 -0.80 -0.08 -8.28
N TYR A 27 -1.36 -0.36 -9.44
CA TYR A 27 -1.33 -1.72 -9.95
C TYR A 27 0.11 -2.16 -10.23
N GLN A 28 0.89 -1.28 -10.85
CA GLN A 28 2.29 -1.57 -11.13
C GLN A 28 3.11 -1.69 -9.85
N ALA A 29 2.80 -0.88 -8.83
CA ALA A 29 3.46 -0.99 -7.54
C ALA A 29 3.20 -2.36 -6.91
N HIS A 30 1.96 -2.81 -6.95
CA HIS A 30 1.56 -4.13 -6.48
C HIS A 30 2.35 -5.20 -7.25
N ASP A 31 2.38 -5.07 -8.57
CA ASP A 31 2.97 -6.08 -9.44
C ASP A 31 4.49 -6.19 -9.28
N VAL A 32 5.19 -5.06 -9.18
CA VAL A 32 6.65 -5.09 -9.09
C VAL A 32 7.09 -5.76 -7.79
N LEU A 33 6.35 -5.57 -6.71
CA LEU A 33 6.72 -6.17 -5.45
C LEU A 33 6.41 -7.67 -5.42
N GLU A 34 5.41 -8.11 -6.17
CA GLU A 34 5.12 -9.53 -6.28
C GLU A 34 6.28 -10.30 -6.89
N HIS A 35 7.09 -9.66 -7.72
CA HIS A 35 8.23 -10.33 -8.32
C HIS A 35 9.20 -10.88 -7.28
N ILE A 36 9.35 -10.19 -6.14
CA ILE A 36 10.28 -10.65 -5.12
C ILE A 36 9.56 -11.30 -3.95
N TRP A 37 8.27 -11.07 -3.80
CA TRP A 37 7.51 -11.59 -2.68
C TRP A 37 7.47 -13.12 -2.67
N LEU A 38 7.19 -13.73 -3.81
CA LEU A 38 7.02 -15.18 -3.88
C LEU A 38 8.31 -15.94 -3.60
N GLY A 39 9.47 -15.32 -3.81
CA GLY A 39 10.74 -15.95 -3.50
C GLY A 39 11.30 -15.58 -2.14
N THR A 40 10.52 -14.90 -1.31
CA THR A 40 10.97 -14.42 -0.01
C THR A 40 10.36 -15.27 1.09
N GLU A 41 11.13 -15.49 2.17
CA GLU A 41 10.68 -16.30 3.30
C GLU A 41 10.79 -15.52 4.59
N GLY A 42 10.13 -16.03 5.63
CA GLY A 42 10.24 -15.47 6.97
C GLY A 42 9.41 -14.20 7.10
N ALA A 43 9.87 -13.33 8.02
CA ALA A 43 9.14 -12.11 8.32
C ALA A 43 8.97 -11.23 7.09
N LYS A 44 9.98 -11.16 6.24
CA LYS A 44 9.95 -10.30 5.07
C LYS A 44 8.85 -10.70 4.09
N TYR A 45 8.51 -11.98 4.02
CA TYR A 45 7.41 -12.45 3.20
C TYR A 45 6.10 -11.75 3.61
N PHE A 46 5.84 -11.70 4.92
CA PHE A 46 4.61 -11.08 5.42
C PHE A 46 4.66 -9.56 5.30
N TYR A 47 5.84 -8.98 5.42
CA TYR A 47 6.02 -7.55 5.23
C TYR A 47 5.68 -7.14 3.79
N TYR A 48 6.27 -7.85 2.82
CA TYR A 48 5.98 -7.56 1.41
C TYR A 48 4.50 -7.78 1.11
N LYS A 49 3.92 -8.83 1.69
CA LYS A 49 2.51 -9.08 1.49
C LYS A 49 1.66 -7.91 1.98
N ALA A 50 2.02 -7.33 3.11
CA ALA A 50 1.30 -6.16 3.64
C ALA A 50 1.37 -4.99 2.67
N LEU A 51 2.54 -4.73 2.09
CA LEU A 51 2.70 -3.64 1.13
C LEU A 51 1.91 -3.90 -0.16
N ILE A 52 1.88 -5.15 -0.60
CA ILE A 52 1.12 -5.55 -1.78
C ILE A 52 -0.37 -5.31 -1.54
N GLN A 53 -0.87 -5.71 -0.35
CA GLN A 53 -2.26 -5.49 0.01
C GLN A 53 -2.59 -4.00 0.09
N PHE A 54 -1.66 -3.21 0.63
CA PHE A 54 -1.84 -1.77 0.75
C PHE A 54 -1.98 -1.11 -0.63
N ALA A 55 -1.12 -1.48 -1.58
CA ALA A 55 -1.21 -0.97 -2.94
C ALA A 55 -2.50 -1.45 -3.61
N GLY A 56 -2.87 -2.71 -3.40
CA GLY A 56 -4.10 -3.27 -3.95
C GLY A 56 -5.34 -2.53 -3.48
N ALA A 57 -5.34 -2.11 -2.20
CA ALA A 57 -6.44 -1.31 -1.68
C ALA A 57 -6.59 -0.02 -2.47
N HIS A 58 -5.46 0.62 -2.80
CA HIS A 58 -5.48 1.85 -3.58
C HIS A 58 -5.92 1.62 -5.02
N VAL A 59 -5.64 0.43 -5.58
CA VAL A 59 -6.16 0.08 -6.90
C VAL A 59 -7.69 0.13 -6.88
N HIS A 60 -8.30 -0.43 -5.85
CA HIS A 60 -9.76 -0.41 -5.73
C HIS A 60 -10.29 1.02 -5.61
N LEU A 61 -9.64 1.85 -4.78
CA LEU A 61 -10.09 3.24 -4.62
C LEU A 61 -9.96 4.01 -5.93
N GLN A 62 -8.88 3.78 -6.67
CA GLN A 62 -8.63 4.48 -7.93
C GLN A 62 -9.67 4.08 -8.99
N HIS A 63 -9.98 2.80 -9.10
CA HIS A 63 -10.99 2.34 -10.03
C HIS A 63 -12.37 2.91 -9.69
N HIS A 64 -12.71 2.92 -8.41
CA HIS A 64 -13.98 3.50 -7.99
C HIS A 64 -14.04 4.99 -8.34
N HIS A 65 -12.94 5.70 -8.12
CA HIS A 65 -12.91 7.14 -8.41
C HIS A 65 -13.16 7.42 -9.89
N ARG A 66 -12.56 6.59 -10.76
CA ARG A 66 -12.70 6.77 -12.21
C ARG A 66 -14.09 6.40 -12.71
N GLU A 67 -14.69 5.37 -12.12
CA GLU A 67 -15.95 4.84 -12.60
C GLU A 67 -16.88 4.48 -11.44
N PRO A 68 -17.33 5.48 -10.68
CA PRO A 68 -18.12 5.20 -9.46
C PRO A 68 -19.47 4.56 -9.76
N ASP A 69 -20.03 4.79 -10.97
CA ASP A 69 -21.32 4.23 -11.34
C ASP A 69 -21.19 2.92 -12.10
N HIS A 70 -19.97 2.43 -12.32
CA HIS A 70 -19.76 1.19 -13.03
C HIS A 70 -20.23 0.03 -12.16
N ARG A 71 -20.88 -0.96 -12.79
CA ARG A 71 -21.47 -2.07 -12.06
C ARG A 71 -20.47 -2.83 -11.21
N ILE A 72 -19.24 -2.97 -11.70
CA ILE A 72 -18.17 -3.67 -10.97
C ILE A 72 -17.32 -2.69 -10.20
N HIS A 73 -16.78 -1.66 -10.87
CA HIS A 73 -15.86 -0.72 -10.24
C HIS A 73 -16.50 0.15 -9.17
N GLY A 74 -17.81 0.35 -9.25
CA GLY A 74 -18.53 1.10 -8.22
C GLY A 74 -18.69 0.33 -6.92
N ARG A 75 -18.34 -0.96 -6.89
CA ARG A 75 -18.46 -1.79 -5.69
C ARG A 75 -17.11 -2.06 -5.03
N ARG A 76 -16.11 -1.25 -5.31
CA ARG A 76 -14.75 -1.54 -4.87
C ARG A 76 -14.40 -0.99 -3.49
N LEU A 77 -15.31 -0.24 -2.85
CA LEU A 77 -14.97 0.36 -1.57
C LEU A 77 -14.88 -0.66 -0.44
N GLN A 78 -15.75 -1.66 -0.40
CA GLN A 78 -15.64 -2.71 0.61
C GLN A 78 -14.39 -3.57 0.41
N PRO A 79 -14.08 -4.04 -0.80
CA PRO A 79 -12.82 -4.74 -1.03
C PRO A 79 -11.59 -3.91 -0.64
N ALA A 80 -11.63 -2.59 -0.89
CA ALA A 80 -10.53 -1.72 -0.48
C ALA A 80 -10.34 -1.79 1.03
N ALA A 81 -11.44 -1.67 1.78
CA ALA A 81 -11.36 -1.72 3.24
C ALA A 81 -10.79 -3.05 3.72
N ARG A 82 -11.18 -4.16 3.09
CA ARG A 82 -10.67 -5.47 3.47
C ARG A 82 -9.16 -5.57 3.28
N LEU A 83 -8.66 -5.04 2.17
CA LEU A 83 -7.22 -5.06 1.92
C LEU A 83 -6.46 -4.16 2.88
N PHE A 84 -7.02 -3.00 3.22
CA PHE A 84 -6.40 -2.15 4.23
C PHE A 84 -6.33 -2.86 5.59
N ARG A 85 -7.41 -3.54 5.98
CA ARG A 85 -7.40 -4.29 7.25
C ARG A 85 -6.37 -5.39 7.26
N ARG A 86 -6.24 -6.12 6.15
CA ARG A 86 -5.24 -7.17 6.05
C ARG A 86 -3.84 -6.59 6.16
N SER A 87 -3.61 -5.44 5.53
CA SER A 87 -2.31 -4.78 5.60
C SER A 87 -1.97 -4.42 7.04
N VAL A 88 -2.92 -3.82 7.77
CA VAL A 88 -2.70 -3.45 9.16
C VAL A 88 -2.44 -4.68 10.02
N GLU A 89 -3.23 -5.74 9.84
CA GLU A 89 -3.06 -6.98 10.60
C GLU A 89 -1.69 -7.58 10.38
N LEU A 90 -1.23 -7.62 9.14
CA LEU A 90 0.08 -8.17 8.84
C LEU A 90 1.20 -7.35 9.46
N LEU A 91 1.03 -6.03 9.56
CA LEU A 91 2.06 -5.16 10.09
C LEU A 91 2.08 -5.08 11.62
N GLU A 92 1.07 -5.65 12.29
CA GLU A 92 0.97 -5.54 13.76
C GLU A 92 2.20 -6.07 14.49
N SER A 93 2.81 -7.13 13.97
CA SER A 93 3.96 -7.72 14.62
C SER A 93 5.29 -7.07 14.24
N PHE A 94 5.26 -6.06 13.38
CA PHE A 94 6.48 -5.41 12.93
C PHE A 94 6.77 -4.14 13.74
N PRO A 95 8.06 -3.76 13.88
CA PRO A 95 8.41 -2.54 14.62
C PRO A 95 7.99 -1.30 13.82
N ARG A 96 8.17 -0.14 14.45
CA ARG A 96 7.79 1.11 13.81
C ARG A 96 8.62 1.41 12.56
N THR A 97 9.85 0.95 12.54
CA THR A 97 10.75 1.11 11.38
C THR A 97 11.20 -0.27 10.93
N TYR A 98 11.07 -0.56 9.65
CA TYR A 98 11.45 -1.86 9.11
C TYR A 98 11.84 -1.68 7.65
N GLU A 99 12.92 -2.35 7.25
CA GLU A 99 13.44 -2.25 5.87
C GLU A 99 13.55 -0.81 5.40
N GLY A 100 14.05 0.04 6.26
CA GLY A 100 14.40 1.41 5.92
C GLY A 100 13.26 2.41 5.89
N ILE A 101 12.03 2.02 6.24
CA ILE A 101 10.91 2.96 6.21
C ILE A 101 10.16 2.95 7.53
N SER A 102 9.39 4.03 7.76
CA SER A 102 8.49 4.10 8.90
C SER A 102 7.17 3.44 8.54
N LEU A 103 6.77 2.43 9.30
CA LEU A 103 5.52 1.74 9.06
C LEU A 103 4.33 2.50 9.64
N ASP A 104 4.59 3.49 10.52
CA ASP A 104 3.51 4.27 11.10
C ASP A 104 2.68 4.98 10.04
N ARG A 105 3.35 5.51 9.02
CA ARG A 105 2.65 6.21 7.95
C ARG A 105 1.68 5.28 7.22
N ILE A 106 2.12 4.06 6.95
CA ILE A 106 1.28 3.08 6.26
C ILE A 106 0.10 2.69 7.14
N ARG A 107 0.37 2.40 8.42
CA ARG A 107 -0.69 2.04 9.36
C ARG A 107 -1.72 3.15 9.49
N GLN A 108 -1.25 4.39 9.68
CA GLN A 108 -2.14 5.54 9.86
C GLN A 108 -2.99 5.78 8.62
N THR A 109 -2.38 5.68 7.44
CA THR A 109 -3.12 5.87 6.20
C THR A 109 -4.21 4.81 6.06
N ALA A 110 -3.86 3.54 6.31
CA ALA A 110 -4.81 2.45 6.19
C ALA A 110 -5.95 2.60 7.19
N GLU A 111 -5.62 2.86 8.46
CA GLU A 111 -6.62 2.97 9.52
C GLU A 111 -7.55 4.15 9.31
N HIS A 112 -6.99 5.28 8.91
CA HIS A 112 -7.80 6.46 8.63
C HIS A 112 -8.74 6.23 7.47
N THR A 113 -8.26 5.58 6.41
CA THR A 113 -9.09 5.30 5.24
C THR A 113 -10.19 4.30 5.58
N ILE A 114 -9.88 3.27 6.38
CA ILE A 114 -10.89 2.33 6.85
C ILE A 114 -11.98 3.06 7.61
N GLN A 115 -11.58 3.98 8.49
CA GLN A 115 -12.54 4.73 9.29
C GLN A 115 -13.46 5.56 8.41
N GLN A 116 -12.90 6.26 7.42
CA GLN A 116 -13.71 7.07 6.51
C GLN A 116 -14.68 6.23 5.70
N LEU A 117 -14.21 5.07 5.21
CA LEU A 117 -15.07 4.17 4.45
C LEU A 117 -16.20 3.62 5.31
N THR A 118 -15.89 3.25 6.55
CA THR A 118 -16.88 2.70 7.47
C THR A 118 -17.92 3.75 7.85
N GLU A 119 -17.47 4.97 8.14
CA GLU A 119 -18.37 6.05 8.53
C GLU A 119 -19.37 6.39 7.42
N SER A 120 -18.96 6.29 6.17
CA SER A 120 -19.85 6.55 5.05
C SER A 120 -20.67 5.32 4.67
N LYS A 121 -20.48 4.20 5.38
CA LYS A 121 -21.11 2.92 5.05
C LYS A 121 -20.74 2.51 3.62
N PHE A 122 -19.49 2.75 3.24
CA PHE A 122 -18.94 2.39 1.94
C PHE A 122 -19.66 3.06 0.77
N THR A 123 -20.11 4.29 0.98
CA THR A 123 -20.77 5.05 -0.08
C THR A 123 -19.91 6.19 -0.62
N THR A 124 -18.90 6.63 0.13
CA THR A 124 -18.06 7.75 -0.26
C THR A 124 -16.61 7.31 -0.35
N ASN A 125 -15.98 7.62 -1.48
CA ASN A 125 -14.56 7.32 -1.69
C ASN A 125 -13.72 8.46 -1.10
N PRO A 126 -12.91 8.19 -0.08
CA PRO A 126 -12.07 9.24 0.51
C PRO A 126 -10.83 9.56 -0.33
N TRP A 127 -10.57 8.77 -1.36
CA TRP A 127 -9.40 8.94 -2.21
C TRP A 127 -9.72 9.80 -3.43
N SER A 128 -8.78 10.68 -3.79
CA SER A 128 -8.81 11.39 -5.07
C SER A 128 -7.36 11.65 -5.46
N PRO A 129 -7.10 11.92 -6.75
CA PRO A 129 -5.73 12.20 -7.18
C PRO A 129 -5.07 13.35 -6.39
N ASP A 130 -5.87 14.37 -6.03
CA ASP A 130 -5.35 15.51 -5.32
C ASP A 130 -4.99 15.22 -3.87
N ARG A 131 -5.59 14.21 -3.27
CA ARG A 131 -5.38 13.87 -1.87
C ARG A 131 -4.70 12.53 -1.69
N ALA A 132 -4.18 11.96 -2.77
CA ALA A 132 -3.52 10.66 -2.72
C ALA A 132 -2.33 10.69 -1.76
N PRO A 133 -2.17 9.68 -0.90
CA PRO A 133 -1.05 9.67 0.03
C PRO A 133 0.27 9.40 -0.69
N GLN A 134 1.34 9.88 -0.08
CA GLN A 134 2.68 9.64 -0.56
C GLN A 134 3.43 8.84 0.50
N LEU A 135 4.29 7.96 0.07
CA LEU A 135 5.11 7.17 0.97
C LEU A 135 6.58 7.55 0.79
N ARG A 136 7.29 7.68 1.89
CA ARG A 136 8.72 7.93 1.82
C ARG A 136 9.42 6.58 1.75
N GLY A 137 10.14 6.35 0.66
CA GLY A 137 10.90 5.12 0.50
C GLY A 137 12.17 5.13 1.35
N PRO A 138 12.90 4.01 1.37
CA PRO A 138 14.14 3.93 2.15
C PRO A 138 15.22 4.79 1.53
N ASP A 139 16.08 5.32 2.38
CA ASP A 139 17.21 6.14 1.92
C ASP A 139 18.34 5.28 1.39
#